data_52cda5ac96a9d03c49643bd65f5963ac
#
_entry.id   52cda5ac96a9d03c49643bd65f5963ac
#
_cell.length_a   1.000
_cell.length_b   1.000
_cell.length_c   1.000
_cell.angle_alpha   90.00
_cell.angle_beta   90.00
_cell.angle_gamma   90.00
#
_symmetry.space_group_name_H-M   'P 1'
#
loop_
_entity.id
_entity.type
_entity.pdbx_description
1 polymer ?
#
loop_
_entity_poly.entity_id
_entity_poly.type
_entity_poly.pdbx_seq_one_letter_code
_entity_poly.pdbx_strand_id
1 'polypeptide(L)'
;MPLSPDQQAEIAEQRRHTQPTLRAVSQGMEDHLYTAYPVLDHGFVRVIDYMGDDAAICQAARVSYGKGTKSVQNDEGLVRYLMRHWHSTPFEMCEVKLHVKLPVFVARQWIRHRTANVNEYSARYSILDREFYIPAPESLASQSVVNNQGRGAALTGQEAERVLRYLRDDAMRAY
;
A
#
# COMPACT_ATOMS: atom_id res chain seq x y z
N MET A 1 -7.68 -11.19 9.24
CA MET A 1 -9.04 -11.29 9.81
C MET A 1 -10.02 -10.54 8.92
N PRO A 2 -11.29 -10.94 8.85
CA PRO A 2 -12.30 -10.11 8.20
C PRO A 2 -12.44 -8.77 8.93
N LEU A 3 -12.83 -7.73 8.20
CA LEU A 3 -13.11 -6.42 8.77
C LEU A 3 -14.19 -6.52 9.86
N SER A 4 -14.07 -5.72 10.93
CA SER A 4 -15.11 -5.64 11.95
C SER A 4 -16.41 -5.05 11.39
N PRO A 5 -17.57 -5.31 12.03
CA PRO A 5 -18.83 -4.68 11.62
C PRO A 5 -18.77 -3.16 11.58
N ASP A 6 -18.08 -2.52 12.53
CA ASP A 6 -17.90 -1.07 12.59
C ASP A 6 -17.06 -0.54 11.42
N GLN A 7 -15.97 -1.23 11.07
CA GLN A 7 -15.18 -0.90 9.90
C GLN A 7 -15.98 -1.04 8.59
N GLN A 8 -16.81 -2.07 8.48
CA GLN A 8 -17.69 -2.26 7.33
C GLN A 8 -18.76 -1.16 7.25
N ALA A 9 -19.33 -0.76 8.38
CA ALA A 9 -20.31 0.33 8.44
C ALA A 9 -19.68 1.67 8.04
N GLU A 10 -18.47 1.98 8.53
CA GLU A 10 -17.73 3.18 8.14
C GLU A 10 -17.45 3.22 6.63
N ILE A 11 -17.01 2.11 6.05
CA ILE A 11 -16.77 2.01 4.60
C ILE A 11 -18.05 2.26 3.82
N ALA A 12 -19.15 1.61 4.24
CA ALA A 12 -20.45 1.77 3.60
C ALA A 12 -20.97 3.21 3.66
N GLU A 13 -20.76 3.90 4.79
CA GLU A 13 -21.14 5.30 4.95
C GLU A 13 -20.30 6.20 4.05
N GLN A 14 -18.99 6.04 4.03
CA GLN A 14 -18.10 6.82 3.15
C GLN A 14 -18.48 6.67 1.67
N ARG A 15 -18.86 5.48 1.23
CA ARG A 15 -19.29 5.22 -0.15
C ARG A 15 -20.66 5.81 -0.52
N ARG A 16 -21.46 6.22 0.46
CA ARG A 16 -22.76 6.90 0.20
C ARG A 16 -22.60 8.37 -0.17
N HIS A 17 -21.50 9.00 0.22
CA HIS A 17 -21.26 10.42 -0.06
C HIS A 17 -20.77 10.58 -1.49
N THR A 18 -21.69 10.86 -2.41
CA THR A 18 -21.39 11.09 -3.82
C THR A 18 -21.69 12.53 -4.22
N GLN A 19 -20.83 13.08 -5.04
CA GLN A 19 -20.99 14.39 -5.66
C GLN A 19 -20.65 14.30 -7.15
N PRO A 20 -21.40 15.00 -8.05
CA PRO A 20 -20.98 15.08 -9.43
C PRO A 20 -19.68 15.86 -9.55
N THR A 21 -18.73 15.32 -10.31
CA THR A 21 -17.43 15.94 -10.52
C THR A 21 -16.99 15.81 -11.97
N LEU A 22 -16.23 16.81 -12.45
CA LEU A 22 -15.60 16.79 -13.77
C LEU A 22 -14.11 16.46 -13.60
N ARG A 23 -13.77 15.19 -13.61
CA ARG A 23 -12.41 14.70 -13.54
C ARG A 23 -12.24 13.42 -14.37
N ALA A 24 -11.00 13.06 -14.69
CA ALA A 24 -10.73 11.72 -15.19
C ALA A 24 -11.16 10.67 -14.18
N VAL A 25 -11.82 9.62 -14.65
CA VAL A 25 -12.35 8.55 -13.81
C VAL A 25 -11.79 7.21 -14.29
N SER A 26 -11.12 6.50 -13.39
CA SER A 26 -10.75 5.10 -13.57
C SER A 26 -11.79 4.22 -12.88
N GLN A 27 -12.57 3.46 -13.64
CA GLN A 27 -13.61 2.59 -13.09
C GLN A 27 -13.01 1.59 -12.09
N GLY A 28 -11.85 1.02 -12.41
CA GLY A 28 -11.17 0.11 -11.51
C GLY A 28 -10.81 0.75 -10.14
N MET A 29 -10.47 2.05 -10.13
CA MET A 29 -10.21 2.75 -8.87
C MET A 29 -11.52 3.06 -8.12
N GLU A 30 -12.57 3.49 -8.82
CA GLU A 30 -13.89 3.75 -8.22
C GLU A 30 -14.45 2.50 -7.52
N ASP A 31 -14.29 1.34 -8.13
CA ASP A 31 -14.76 0.06 -7.57
C ASP A 31 -14.06 -0.30 -6.26
N HIS A 32 -12.85 0.24 -6.04
CA HIS A 32 -12.00 -0.06 -4.87
C HIS A 32 -11.92 1.07 -3.84
N LEU A 33 -12.49 2.26 -4.13
CA LEU A 33 -12.51 3.37 -3.17
C LEU A 33 -13.09 2.95 -1.82
N TYR A 34 -12.41 3.34 -0.76
CA TYR A 34 -12.74 3.09 0.64
C TYR A 34 -12.80 1.62 1.07
N THR A 35 -12.62 0.69 0.16
CA THR A 35 -12.58 -0.73 0.50
C THR A 35 -11.25 -1.06 1.19
N ALA A 36 -11.29 -1.52 2.43
CA ALA A 36 -10.10 -1.97 3.14
C ALA A 36 -9.79 -3.42 2.78
N TYR A 37 -8.59 -3.65 2.26
CA TYR A 37 -8.06 -4.98 1.94
C TYR A 37 -7.19 -5.44 3.11
N PRO A 38 -7.59 -6.47 3.86
CA PRO A 38 -6.81 -6.99 4.98
C PRO A 38 -5.46 -7.53 4.51
N VAL A 39 -4.43 -7.25 5.29
CA VAL A 39 -3.07 -7.76 5.08
C VAL A 39 -2.60 -8.42 6.36
N LEU A 40 -2.30 -9.70 6.31
CA LEU A 40 -1.92 -10.53 7.46
C LEU A 40 -2.97 -10.48 8.59
N ASP A 41 -2.53 -10.22 9.82
CA ASP A 41 -3.37 -10.27 11.02
C ASP A 41 -4.11 -8.96 11.31
N HIS A 42 -3.40 -7.85 11.37
CA HIS A 42 -3.94 -6.54 11.79
C HIS A 42 -3.80 -5.45 10.72
N GLY A 43 -3.08 -5.73 9.64
CA GLY A 43 -2.81 -4.77 8.58
C GLY A 43 -3.96 -4.62 7.59
N PHE A 44 -3.96 -3.51 6.87
CA PHE A 44 -4.81 -3.32 5.70
C PHE A 44 -4.22 -2.27 4.75
N VAL A 45 -4.70 -2.31 3.50
CA VAL A 45 -4.52 -1.25 2.51
C VAL A 45 -5.89 -0.81 2.02
N ARG A 46 -6.12 0.51 1.93
CA ARG A 46 -7.36 1.11 1.47
C ARG A 46 -7.05 2.27 0.54
N VAL A 47 -7.68 2.31 -0.63
CA VAL A 47 -7.63 3.47 -1.52
C VAL A 47 -8.57 4.54 -0.99
N ILE A 48 -8.07 5.76 -0.79
CA ILE A 48 -8.85 6.90 -0.31
C ILE A 48 -9.22 7.84 -1.44
N ASP A 49 -8.29 8.06 -2.38
CA ASP A 49 -8.46 8.99 -3.49
C ASP A 49 -7.44 8.68 -4.58
N TYR A 50 -7.66 9.19 -5.77
CA TYR A 50 -6.71 9.08 -6.86
C TYR A 50 -6.84 10.26 -7.83
N MET A 51 -5.81 10.50 -8.61
CA MET A 51 -5.78 11.49 -9.68
C MET A 51 -5.25 10.84 -10.95
N GLY A 52 -6.00 10.98 -12.04
CA GLY A 52 -5.62 10.48 -13.36
C GLY A 52 -6.07 9.04 -13.63
N ASP A 53 -5.77 8.62 -14.85
CA ASP A 53 -6.03 7.29 -15.41
C ASP A 53 -4.98 6.97 -16.49
N ASP A 54 -5.09 5.83 -17.18
CA ASP A 54 -4.17 5.47 -18.27
C ASP A 54 -4.18 6.48 -19.41
N ALA A 55 -5.33 7.11 -19.67
CA ALA A 55 -5.43 8.16 -20.70
C ALA A 55 -4.65 9.41 -20.29
N ALA A 56 -4.63 9.77 -19.01
CA ALA A 56 -3.85 10.89 -18.50
C ALA A 56 -2.33 10.67 -18.68
N ILE A 57 -1.85 9.43 -18.45
CA ILE A 57 -0.45 9.05 -18.73
C ILE A 57 -0.11 9.26 -20.21
N CYS A 58 -1.00 8.77 -21.08
CA CYS A 58 -0.82 8.91 -22.52
C CYS A 58 -0.85 10.38 -22.98
N GLN A 59 -1.73 11.19 -22.41
CA GLN A 59 -1.79 12.63 -22.69
C GLN A 59 -0.51 13.32 -22.25
N ALA A 60 -0.01 13.04 -21.06
CA ALA A 60 1.24 13.60 -20.56
C ALA A 60 2.41 13.26 -21.50
N ALA A 61 2.52 12.02 -21.96
CA ALA A 61 3.55 11.62 -22.91
C ALA A 61 3.42 12.34 -24.26
N ARG A 62 2.19 12.61 -24.72
CA ARG A 62 1.91 13.24 -26.03
C ARG A 62 2.09 14.76 -26.03
N VAL A 63 2.16 15.40 -24.88
CA VAL A 63 2.43 16.86 -24.80
C VAL A 63 3.65 17.25 -25.63
N SER A 64 4.68 16.43 -25.69
CA SER A 64 5.90 16.69 -26.44
C SER A 64 5.73 16.68 -27.97
N TYR A 65 4.61 16.17 -28.49
CA TYR A 65 4.38 16.06 -29.93
C TYR A 65 3.61 17.26 -30.55
N GLY A 66 3.22 18.26 -29.78
CA GLY A 66 2.53 19.45 -30.24
C GLY A 66 1.11 19.17 -30.76
N LYS A 67 0.71 19.79 -31.86
CA LYS A 67 -0.65 19.71 -32.41
C LYS A 67 -1.08 18.29 -32.74
N GLY A 68 -2.14 17.86 -32.10
CA GLY A 68 -2.89 16.66 -32.46
C GLY A 68 -2.46 15.41 -31.70
N THR A 69 -3.14 15.18 -30.65
CA THR A 69 -3.19 13.86 -30.00
C THR A 69 -3.73 12.88 -31.04
N LYS A 70 -2.85 12.03 -31.56
CA LYS A 70 -3.28 10.87 -32.35
C LYS A 70 -4.18 10.00 -31.48
N SER A 71 -5.19 9.46 -32.09
CA SER A 71 -6.32 8.78 -31.51
C SER A 71 -5.97 7.75 -30.41
N VAL A 72 -6.89 7.62 -29.48
CA VAL A 72 -7.04 6.71 -28.35
C VAL A 72 -6.79 5.20 -28.68
N GLN A 73 -6.64 4.83 -29.93
CA GLN A 73 -6.61 3.43 -30.38
C GLN A 73 -5.35 2.62 -29.96
N ASN A 74 -4.34 3.23 -29.34
CA ASN A 74 -3.13 2.52 -28.93
C ASN A 74 -2.53 2.98 -27.60
N ASP A 75 -3.38 3.37 -26.66
CA ASP A 75 -2.92 3.87 -25.35
C ASP A 75 -2.23 2.78 -24.54
N GLU A 76 -2.74 1.56 -24.55
CA GLU A 76 -2.11 0.42 -23.88
C GLU A 76 -0.69 0.13 -24.43
N GLY A 77 -0.52 0.17 -25.74
CA GLY A 77 0.78 0.03 -26.37
C GLY A 77 1.76 1.11 -25.98
N LEU A 78 1.28 2.37 -25.86
CA LEU A 78 2.10 3.49 -25.42
C LEU A 78 2.50 3.34 -23.94
N VAL A 79 1.58 3.04 -23.05
CA VAL A 79 1.86 2.81 -21.63
C VAL A 79 2.93 1.72 -21.46
N ARG A 80 2.76 0.59 -22.14
CA ARG A 80 3.76 -0.51 -22.13
C ARG A 80 5.12 -0.08 -22.68
N TYR A 81 5.14 0.75 -23.71
CA TYR A 81 6.38 1.29 -24.27
C TYR A 81 7.08 2.19 -23.25
N LEU A 82 6.36 3.14 -22.64
CA LEU A 82 6.88 4.06 -21.64
C LEU A 82 7.48 3.29 -20.44
N MET A 83 6.78 2.29 -19.93
CA MET A 83 7.27 1.42 -18.85
C MET A 83 8.55 0.69 -19.24
N ARG A 84 8.58 0.07 -20.39
CA ARG A 84 9.74 -0.71 -20.87
C ARG A 84 10.98 0.16 -21.03
N HIS A 85 10.82 1.41 -21.43
CA HIS A 85 11.91 2.34 -21.68
C HIS A 85 12.19 3.29 -20.52
N TRP A 86 11.59 3.06 -19.34
CA TRP A 86 11.81 3.84 -18.13
C TRP A 86 11.46 5.33 -18.28
N HIS A 87 10.48 5.66 -19.09
CA HIS A 87 9.93 7.01 -19.17
C HIS A 87 8.97 7.25 -18.00
N SER A 88 9.49 7.63 -16.83
CA SER A 88 8.73 7.69 -15.57
C SER A 88 7.81 8.91 -15.50
N THR A 89 8.23 10.07 -15.99
CA THR A 89 7.51 11.35 -15.84
C THR A 89 6.02 11.31 -16.23
N PRO A 90 5.59 10.64 -17.32
CA PRO A 90 4.17 10.56 -17.63
C PRO A 90 3.35 9.84 -16.54
N PHE A 91 3.93 8.85 -15.85
CA PHE A 91 3.28 8.14 -14.75
C PHE A 91 3.21 8.99 -13.48
N GLU A 92 4.16 9.89 -13.27
CA GLU A 92 4.19 10.82 -12.13
C GLU A 92 3.08 11.87 -12.19
N MET A 93 2.38 11.97 -13.32
CA MET A 93 1.18 12.81 -13.48
C MET A 93 -0.09 12.14 -12.92
N CYS A 94 0.00 10.93 -12.41
CA CYS A 94 -1.07 10.23 -11.73
C CYS A 94 -0.66 9.94 -10.29
N GLU A 95 -1.63 10.04 -9.38
CA GLU A 95 -1.38 9.82 -7.96
C GLU A 95 -2.44 8.88 -7.36
N VAL A 96 -2.06 8.13 -6.33
CA VAL A 96 -2.97 7.31 -5.53
C VAL A 96 -2.76 7.63 -4.07
N LYS A 97 -3.83 8.01 -3.37
CA LYS A 97 -3.82 8.21 -1.92
C LYS A 97 -4.26 6.93 -1.22
N LEU A 98 -3.36 6.39 -0.42
CA LEU A 98 -3.60 5.17 0.34
C LEU A 98 -3.69 5.45 1.84
N HIS A 99 -4.61 4.77 2.50
CA HIS A 99 -4.57 4.58 3.95
C HIS A 99 -4.05 3.17 4.22
N VAL A 100 -2.96 3.10 4.98
CA VAL A 100 -2.28 1.83 5.21
C VAL A 100 -2.05 1.64 6.71
N LYS A 101 -2.44 0.49 7.23
CA LYS A 101 -2.07 0.03 8.57
C LYS A 101 -1.01 -1.04 8.44
N LEU A 102 0.15 -0.80 9.03
CA LEU A 102 1.31 -1.68 8.91
C LEU A 102 2.22 -1.57 10.15
N PRO A 103 3.06 -2.58 10.41
CA PRO A 103 4.04 -2.53 11.49
C PRO A 103 5.05 -1.39 11.29
N VAL A 104 5.49 -0.77 12.40
CA VAL A 104 6.44 0.36 12.38
C VAL A 104 7.71 0.03 11.61
N PHE A 105 8.27 -1.18 11.75
CA PHE A 105 9.49 -1.56 11.06
C PHE A 105 9.32 -1.62 9.53
N VAL A 106 8.12 -1.96 9.04
CA VAL A 106 7.79 -1.89 7.60
C VAL A 106 7.65 -0.44 7.16
N ALA A 107 6.93 0.38 7.95
CA ALA A 107 6.76 1.81 7.69
C ALA A 107 8.11 2.52 7.55
N ARG A 108 9.06 2.22 8.44
CA ARG A 108 10.41 2.82 8.42
C ARG A 108 11.20 2.50 7.16
N GLN A 109 10.94 1.38 6.51
CA GLN A 109 11.50 1.05 5.20
C GLN A 109 10.74 1.76 4.08
N TRP A 110 9.42 1.77 4.13
CA TRP A 110 8.59 2.35 3.08
C TRP A 110 8.80 3.85 2.91
N ILE A 111 8.85 4.62 4.00
CA ILE A 111 9.07 6.08 3.96
C ILE A 111 10.44 6.50 3.39
N ARG A 112 11.35 5.55 3.15
CA ARG A 112 12.62 5.82 2.43
C ARG A 112 12.41 6.02 0.93
N HIS A 113 11.27 5.61 0.39
CA HIS A 113 10.83 5.93 -0.97
C HIS A 113 10.26 7.34 -0.99
N ARG A 114 11.09 8.32 -1.31
CA ARG A 114 10.81 9.75 -1.08
C ARG A 114 9.89 10.41 -2.11
N THR A 115 9.39 9.67 -3.09
CA THR A 115 8.44 10.18 -4.07
C THR A 115 7.02 10.31 -3.53
N ALA A 116 6.74 9.70 -2.38
CA ALA A 116 5.44 9.77 -1.71
C ALA A 116 5.40 10.88 -0.65
N ASN A 117 4.24 11.56 -0.55
CA ASN A 117 3.90 12.36 0.60
C ASN A 117 3.34 11.44 1.70
N VAL A 118 3.81 11.58 2.92
CA VAL A 118 3.46 10.69 4.04
C VAL A 118 2.93 11.50 5.21
N ASN A 119 1.82 11.05 5.79
CA ASN A 119 1.32 11.50 7.07
C ASN A 119 1.12 10.28 7.97
N GLU A 120 1.70 10.30 9.15
CA GLU A 120 1.67 9.20 10.10
C GLU A 120 0.74 9.49 11.28
N TYR A 121 0.10 8.44 11.78
CA TYR A 121 -0.64 8.48 13.04
C TYR A 121 0.31 8.80 14.21
N SER A 122 -0.08 9.77 15.04
CA SER A 122 0.78 10.25 16.12
C SER A 122 0.37 9.67 17.48
N ALA A 123 1.27 8.90 18.09
CA ALA A 123 1.13 8.44 19.46
C ALA A 123 1.15 9.56 20.51
N ARG A 124 1.46 10.80 20.12
CA ARG A 124 1.44 11.98 21.00
C ARG A 124 0.02 12.47 21.31
N TYR A 125 -0.94 12.15 20.44
CA TYR A 125 -2.32 12.66 20.54
C TYR A 125 -3.33 11.58 20.90
N SER A 126 -2.99 10.32 20.70
CA SER A 126 -3.86 9.21 21.04
C SER A 126 -3.06 7.95 21.37
N ILE A 127 -3.67 7.08 22.16
CA ILE A 127 -3.08 5.79 22.49
C ILE A 127 -3.11 4.91 21.23
N LEU A 128 -1.97 4.37 20.87
CA LEU A 128 -1.88 3.41 19.76
C LEU A 128 -2.60 2.10 20.16
N ASP A 129 -3.11 1.42 19.16
CA ASP A 129 -3.62 0.06 19.33
C ASP A 129 -2.50 -0.84 19.86
N ARG A 130 -2.82 -1.68 20.83
CA ARG A 130 -1.88 -2.68 21.37
C ARG A 130 -1.79 -3.90 20.45
N GLU A 131 -1.53 -3.65 19.17
CA GLU A 131 -1.42 -4.67 18.15
C GLU A 131 0.02 -4.77 17.68
N PHE A 132 0.60 -5.93 17.85
CA PHE A 132 1.96 -6.21 17.42
C PHE A 132 1.93 -7.30 16.35
N TYR A 133 2.73 -7.11 15.31
CA TYR A 133 2.91 -8.16 14.31
C TYR A 133 3.62 -9.35 14.94
N ILE A 134 2.96 -10.48 14.95
CA ILE A 134 3.51 -11.77 15.38
C ILE A 134 3.56 -12.66 14.15
N PRO A 135 4.76 -13.02 13.66
CA PRO A 135 4.88 -13.86 12.47
C PRO A 135 4.28 -15.24 12.73
N ALA A 136 3.71 -15.85 11.70
CA ALA A 136 3.33 -17.25 11.74
C ALA A 136 4.59 -18.12 11.96
N PRO A 137 4.50 -19.25 12.67
CA PRO A 137 5.66 -20.09 12.98
C PRO A 137 6.51 -20.45 11.74
N GLU A 138 5.86 -20.76 10.64
CA GLU A 138 6.50 -21.10 9.37
C GLU A 138 7.19 -19.90 8.71
N SER A 139 6.88 -18.70 9.15
CA SER A 139 7.51 -17.44 8.69
C SER A 139 8.76 -17.08 9.50
N LEU A 140 9.07 -17.78 10.58
CA LEU A 140 10.28 -17.57 11.34
C LEU A 140 11.48 -18.23 10.64
N ALA A 141 12.53 -17.44 10.42
CA ALA A 141 13.77 -17.95 9.83
C ALA A 141 14.97 -17.21 10.42
N SER A 142 16.11 -17.89 10.44
CA SER A 142 17.38 -17.25 10.72
C SER A 142 17.77 -16.26 9.61
N GLN A 143 18.72 -15.40 9.88
CA GLN A 143 19.35 -14.59 8.85
C GLN A 143 20.24 -15.45 7.95
N SER A 144 20.24 -15.20 6.65
CA SER A 144 21.15 -15.89 5.75
C SER A 144 22.59 -15.48 6.02
N VAL A 145 23.50 -16.47 6.05
CA VAL A 145 24.94 -16.23 6.21
C VAL A 145 25.63 -15.83 4.90
N VAL A 146 24.98 -16.08 3.76
CA VAL A 146 25.52 -15.75 2.43
C VAL A 146 25.05 -14.38 1.97
N ASN A 147 23.77 -14.09 2.16
CA ASN A 147 23.17 -12.78 1.87
C ASN A 147 22.55 -12.25 3.16
N ASN A 148 23.23 -11.35 3.83
CA ASN A 148 22.80 -10.79 5.12
C ASN A 148 21.43 -10.06 5.08
N GLN A 149 20.89 -9.77 3.91
CA GLN A 149 19.54 -9.25 3.73
C GLN A 149 18.50 -10.35 3.46
N GLY A 150 18.96 -11.57 3.23
CA GLY A 150 18.12 -12.72 2.92
C GLY A 150 17.74 -13.54 4.16
N ARG A 151 16.77 -14.41 3.95
CA ARG A 151 16.33 -15.40 4.95
C ARG A 151 17.19 -16.66 4.84
N GLY A 152 17.56 -17.22 5.99
CA GLY A 152 18.21 -18.50 6.12
C GLY A 152 17.22 -19.64 6.35
N ALA A 153 17.66 -20.67 7.09
CA ALA A 153 16.84 -21.81 7.45
C ALA A 153 15.66 -21.40 8.35
N ALA A 154 14.53 -22.08 8.19
CA ALA A 154 13.38 -21.90 9.07
C ALA A 154 13.77 -22.27 10.52
N LEU A 155 13.33 -21.46 11.47
CA LEU A 155 13.45 -21.79 12.89
C LEU A 155 12.41 -22.86 13.24
N THR A 156 12.82 -23.86 14.02
CA THR A 156 11.96 -24.97 14.40
C THR A 156 12.08 -25.29 15.89
N GLY A 157 11.07 -26.00 16.43
CA GLY A 157 11.09 -26.50 17.80
C GLY A 157 11.18 -25.39 18.86
N GLN A 158 11.98 -25.61 19.89
CA GLN A 158 12.09 -24.72 21.05
C GLN A 158 12.59 -23.31 20.72
N GLU A 159 13.38 -23.16 19.69
CA GLU A 159 13.89 -21.83 19.28
C GLU A 159 12.77 -20.96 18.72
N ALA A 160 11.95 -21.50 17.82
CA ALA A 160 10.78 -20.81 17.29
C ALA A 160 9.78 -20.46 18.40
N GLU A 161 9.49 -21.41 19.30
CA GLU A 161 8.60 -21.18 20.43
C GLU A 161 9.10 -20.07 21.37
N ARG A 162 10.42 -20.02 21.64
CA ARG A 162 11.02 -18.97 22.46
C ARG A 162 10.86 -17.60 21.83
N VAL A 163 11.09 -17.47 20.52
CA VAL A 163 10.92 -16.20 19.79
C VAL A 163 9.47 -15.76 19.81
N LEU A 164 8.53 -16.65 19.51
CA LEU A 164 7.10 -16.34 19.51
C LEU A 164 6.60 -15.93 20.91
N ARG A 165 7.04 -16.61 21.96
CA ARG A 165 6.70 -16.25 23.35
C ARG A 165 7.25 -14.87 23.70
N TYR A 166 8.51 -14.58 23.35
CA TYR A 166 9.10 -13.26 23.56
C TYR A 166 8.27 -12.16 22.86
N LEU A 167 7.89 -12.37 21.62
CA LEU A 167 7.09 -11.39 20.87
C LEU A 167 5.69 -11.20 21.48
N ARG A 168 5.04 -12.27 21.93
CA ARG A 168 3.70 -12.20 22.52
C ARG A 168 3.68 -11.60 23.91
N ASP A 169 4.59 -12.06 24.77
CA ASP A 169 4.50 -11.80 26.21
C ASP A 169 5.36 -10.60 26.61
N ASP A 170 6.61 -10.57 26.18
CA ASP A 170 7.58 -9.58 26.68
C ASP A 170 7.47 -8.24 25.92
N ALA A 171 7.29 -8.28 24.59
CA ALA A 171 7.11 -7.06 23.82
C ALA A 171 5.80 -6.34 24.19
N MET A 172 4.71 -7.09 24.42
CA MET A 172 3.44 -6.52 24.86
C MET A 172 3.47 -5.99 26.30
N ARG A 173 4.30 -6.53 27.18
CA ARG A 173 4.49 -6.00 28.55
C ARG A 173 5.33 -4.75 28.59
N ALA A 174 6.27 -4.61 27.66
CA ALA A 174 7.16 -3.46 27.59
C ALA A 174 6.48 -2.20 27.04
N TYR A 175 5.35 -2.36 26.36
CA TYR A 175 4.52 -1.27 25.85
C TYR A 175 3.55 -0.76 26.93
#